data_e565d79f3e5bf7a70bfb3a84fee9c9d2
#
_entry.id   e565d79f3e5bf7a70bfb3a84fee9c9d2
#
_cell.length_a   1.000
_cell.length_b   1.000
_cell.length_c   1.000
_cell.angle_alpha   90.00
_cell.angle_beta   90.00
_cell.angle_gamma   90.00
#
_symmetry.space_group_name_H-M   'P 1'
#
loop_
_entity.id
_entity.type
_entity.pdbx_description
1 polymer ?
#
loop_
_entity_poly.entity_id
_entity_poly.type
_entity_poly.pdbx_seq_one_letter_code
_entity_poly.pdbx_strand_id
1 'polypeptide(L)'
;MKLSKICEEIEYTLLQGSLETEVRDIIYDSRKIAPETMFVCMVGAVTDGHKYIPDAVEKGASVIVLEKEEEAAQIPENITVLKVESARLSGG
;
A
#
# COMPACT_ATOMS: atom_id res chain seq x y z
N MET A 1 -14.67 0.94 -2.95
CA MET A 1 -14.17 2.31 -2.83
C MET A 1 -12.99 2.50 -3.77
N LYS A 2 -12.99 3.57 -4.53
CA LYS A 2 -11.89 3.81 -5.44
C LYS A 2 -10.67 4.39 -4.73
N LEU A 3 -9.50 4.02 -5.21
CA LEU A 3 -8.26 4.51 -4.63
C LEU A 3 -8.16 6.03 -4.66
N SER A 4 -8.64 6.66 -5.74
CA SER A 4 -8.63 8.12 -5.85
C SER A 4 -9.37 8.79 -4.70
N LYS A 5 -10.43 8.17 -4.23
CA LYS A 5 -11.21 8.69 -3.11
C LYS A 5 -10.40 8.66 -1.81
N ILE A 6 -9.68 7.57 -1.61
CA ILE A 6 -8.83 7.41 -0.43
C ILE A 6 -7.70 8.43 -0.46
N CYS A 7 -7.15 8.68 -1.64
CA CYS A 7 -5.99 9.54 -1.81
C CYS A 7 -6.30 11.04 -1.72
N GLU A 8 -7.57 11.42 -1.67
CA GLU A 8 -7.92 12.84 -1.60
C GLU A 8 -7.39 13.52 -0.35
N GLU A 9 -7.14 12.75 0.70
CA GLU A 9 -6.71 13.31 1.97
C GLU A 9 -5.27 13.01 2.35
N ILE A 10 -4.49 12.42 1.44
CA ILE A 10 -3.10 12.09 1.74
C ILE A 10 -2.17 12.62 0.66
N GLU A 11 -0.93 12.83 1.04
CA GLU A 11 0.11 13.22 0.09
C GLU A 11 0.82 11.95 -0.34
N TYR A 12 0.93 11.74 -1.65
CA TYR A 12 1.47 10.52 -2.20
C TYR A 12 2.09 10.77 -3.56
N THR A 13 2.87 9.78 -4.02
CA THR A 13 3.38 9.74 -5.39
C THR A 13 2.93 8.43 -5.99
N LEU A 14 2.25 8.49 -7.13
CA LEU A 14 1.83 7.28 -7.84
C LEU A 14 3.03 6.73 -8.60
N LEU A 15 3.53 5.58 -8.19
CA LEU A 15 4.69 4.96 -8.83
C LEU A 15 4.30 4.06 -10.00
N GLN A 16 3.18 3.37 -9.90
CA GLN A 16 2.67 2.53 -10.98
C GLN A 16 1.18 2.25 -10.75
N GLY A 17 0.50 1.80 -11.79
CA GLY A 17 -0.92 1.47 -11.69
C GLY A 17 -1.80 2.67 -11.92
N SER A 18 -2.97 2.67 -11.31
CA SER A 18 -3.98 3.70 -11.54
C SER A 18 -4.76 4.01 -10.27
N LEU A 19 -5.16 5.27 -10.13
CA LEU A 19 -6.01 5.69 -9.02
C LEU A 19 -7.45 5.22 -9.20
N GLU A 20 -7.77 4.63 -10.35
CA GLU A 20 -9.10 4.04 -10.59
C GLU A 20 -9.24 2.65 -9.99
N THR A 21 -8.17 2.12 -9.41
CA THR A 21 -8.18 0.80 -8.79
C THR A 21 -9.21 0.74 -7.66
N GLU A 22 -10.00 -0.33 -7.64
CA GLU A 22 -10.96 -0.55 -6.57
C GLU A 22 -10.27 -1.11 -5.33
N VAL A 23 -10.66 -0.61 -4.17
CA VAL A 23 -10.12 -1.04 -2.88
C VAL A 23 -11.28 -1.43 -1.99
N ARG A 24 -11.27 -2.66 -1.48
CA ARG A 24 -12.32 -3.14 -0.59
C ARG A 24 -12.08 -2.71 0.85
N ASP A 25 -10.82 -2.65 1.26
CA ASP A 25 -10.48 -2.32 2.63
C ASP A 25 -9.04 -1.86 2.69
N ILE A 26 -8.70 -1.14 3.74
CA ILE A 26 -7.33 -0.67 3.98
C ILE A 26 -6.76 -1.54 5.09
N ILE A 27 -5.65 -2.20 4.81
CA ILE A 27 -5.06 -3.20 5.71
C ILE A 27 -3.68 -2.76 6.16
N TYR A 28 -3.46 -2.80 7.45
CA TYR A 28 -2.15 -2.48 8.04
C TYR A 28 -1.46 -3.73 8.59
N ASP A 29 -2.22 -4.81 8.76
CA ASP A 29 -1.70 -6.07 9.30
C ASP A 29 -1.59 -7.08 8.18
N SER A 30 -0.38 -7.57 7.91
CA SER A 30 -0.15 -8.51 6.82
C SER A 30 -0.99 -9.78 6.92
N ARG A 31 -1.39 -10.14 8.14
CA ARG A 31 -2.21 -11.35 8.33
C ARG A 31 -3.64 -11.18 7.82
N LYS A 32 -4.05 -9.95 7.57
CA LYS A 32 -5.42 -9.66 7.14
C LYS A 32 -5.51 -9.31 5.66
N ILE A 33 -4.40 -9.37 4.95
CA ILE A 33 -4.38 -9.06 3.53
C ILE A 33 -5.29 -10.04 2.77
N ALA A 34 -6.08 -9.49 1.87
CA ALA A 34 -7.01 -10.27 1.06
C ALA A 34 -7.07 -9.65 -0.33
N PRO A 35 -7.69 -10.34 -1.32
CA PRO A 35 -7.82 -9.78 -2.66
C PRO A 35 -8.53 -8.43 -2.64
N GLU A 36 -8.07 -7.54 -3.48
CA GLU A 36 -8.63 -6.19 -3.66
C GLU A 36 -8.51 -5.29 -2.42
N THR A 37 -7.52 -5.55 -1.56
CA THR A 37 -7.27 -4.68 -0.41
C THR A 37 -6.06 -3.79 -0.69
N MET A 38 -5.96 -2.70 0.08
CA MET A 38 -4.81 -1.81 0.03
C MET A 38 -3.95 -2.09 1.26
N PHE A 39 -2.74 -2.59 1.02
CA PHE A 39 -1.82 -2.85 2.12
C PHE A 39 -0.91 -1.65 2.35
N VAL A 40 -0.90 -1.13 3.56
CA VAL A 40 -0.06 0.00 3.94
C VAL A 40 1.14 -0.51 4.72
N CYS A 41 2.34 -0.24 4.18
CA CYS A 41 3.58 -0.66 4.82
C CYS A 41 3.94 0.30 5.95
N MET A 42 3.57 -0.08 7.17
CA MET A 42 3.86 0.73 8.34
C MET A 42 5.29 0.51 8.81
N VAL A 43 6.00 1.58 9.09
CA VAL A 43 7.35 1.50 9.64
C VAL A 43 7.30 1.86 11.11
N GLY A 44 7.66 0.91 11.95
CA GLY A 44 7.69 1.12 13.40
C GLY A 44 9.07 0.87 13.97
N ALA A 45 9.20 1.03 15.29
CA ALA A 45 10.48 0.83 15.96
C ALA A 45 10.95 -0.63 15.92
N VAL A 46 10.02 -1.56 15.85
CA VAL A 46 10.32 -2.99 15.91
C VAL A 46 10.05 -3.70 14.60
N THR A 47 9.09 -3.22 13.83
CA THR A 47 8.64 -3.90 12.62
C THR A 47 8.63 -2.94 11.44
N ASP A 48 9.04 -3.43 10.28
CA ASP A 48 8.96 -2.70 9.03
C ASP A 48 8.01 -3.47 8.11
N GLY A 49 6.86 -2.87 7.80
CA GLY A 49 5.85 -3.52 6.98
C GLY A 49 6.31 -3.84 5.57
N HIS A 50 7.39 -3.21 5.11
CA HIS A 50 7.89 -3.47 3.75
C HIS A 50 8.31 -4.94 3.57
N LYS A 51 8.69 -5.61 4.63
CA LYS A 51 9.08 -7.02 4.53
C LYS A 51 7.91 -7.92 4.16
N TYR A 52 6.69 -7.43 4.30
CA TYR A 52 5.48 -8.19 3.97
C TYR A 52 4.96 -7.91 2.57
N ILE A 53 5.65 -7.09 1.79
CA ILE A 53 5.22 -6.80 0.41
C ILE A 53 5.05 -8.09 -0.42
N PRO A 54 5.99 -9.06 -0.37
CA PRO A 54 5.80 -10.30 -1.12
C PRO A 54 4.51 -11.03 -0.71
N ASP A 55 4.18 -11.02 0.57
CA ASP A 55 2.95 -11.65 1.05
C ASP A 55 1.72 -10.91 0.52
N ALA A 56 1.78 -9.59 0.47
CA ALA A 56 0.66 -8.80 -0.04
C ALA A 56 0.43 -9.10 -1.52
N VAL A 57 1.50 -9.21 -2.29
CA VAL A 57 1.42 -9.55 -3.71
C VAL A 57 0.79 -10.93 -3.88
N GLU A 58 1.24 -11.89 -3.10
CA GLU A 58 0.75 -13.26 -3.19
C GLU A 58 -0.71 -13.38 -2.80
N LYS A 59 -1.14 -12.60 -1.80
CA LYS A 59 -2.51 -12.65 -1.32
C LYS A 59 -3.50 -11.83 -2.16
N GLY A 60 -3.00 -11.15 -3.17
CA GLY A 60 -3.88 -10.45 -4.12
C GLY A 60 -4.22 -9.01 -3.78
N ALA A 61 -3.41 -8.36 -2.96
CA ALA A 61 -3.63 -6.94 -2.68
C ALA A 61 -3.61 -6.17 -3.99
N SER A 62 -4.55 -5.25 -4.17
CA SER A 62 -4.64 -4.47 -5.40
C SER A 62 -3.79 -3.21 -5.34
N VAL A 63 -3.48 -2.73 -4.14
CA VAL A 63 -2.69 -1.52 -3.94
C VAL A 63 -1.71 -1.75 -2.80
N ILE A 64 -0.51 -1.24 -2.97
CA ILE A 64 0.49 -1.25 -1.90
C ILE A 64 0.98 0.17 -1.69
N VAL A 65 0.93 0.64 -0.45
CA VAL A 65 1.45 1.95 -0.07
C VAL A 65 2.75 1.73 0.69
N LEU A 66 3.82 2.40 0.24
CA LEU A 66 5.13 2.21 0.84
C LEU A 66 5.83 3.55 1.07
N GLU A 67 6.90 3.53 1.87
CA GLU A 67 7.74 4.69 2.10
C GLU A 67 9.04 4.56 1.32
N LYS A 68 9.48 3.33 1.05
CA LYS A 68 10.75 3.07 0.39
C LYS A 68 10.53 2.78 -1.08
N GLU A 69 10.79 3.76 -1.92
CA GLU A 69 10.54 3.64 -3.35
C GLU A 69 11.24 2.43 -3.98
N GLU A 70 12.41 2.07 -3.49
CA GLU A 70 13.16 0.93 -4.02
C GLU A 70 12.41 -0.39 -3.86
N GLU A 71 11.50 -0.48 -2.90
CA GLU A 71 10.73 -1.70 -2.71
C GLU A 71 9.71 -1.92 -3.82
N ALA A 72 9.39 -0.88 -4.58
CA ALA A 72 8.43 -1.01 -5.68
C ALA A 72 8.95 -1.93 -6.79
N ALA A 73 10.26 -2.08 -6.89
CA ALA A 73 10.86 -2.91 -7.95
C ALA A 73 10.43 -4.37 -7.87
N GLN A 74 10.05 -4.85 -6.69
CA GLN A 74 9.62 -6.24 -6.52
C GLN A 74 8.13 -6.44 -6.73
N ILE A 75 7.39 -5.37 -7.00
CA ILE A 75 5.93 -5.43 -7.13
C ILE A 75 5.53 -5.52 -8.60
N PRO A 76 4.67 -6.49 -8.97
CA PRO A 76 4.21 -6.63 -10.36
C PRO A 76 3.48 -5.38 -10.85
N GLU A 77 3.53 -5.15 -12.15
CA GLU A 77 2.90 -3.97 -12.75
C GLU A 77 1.39 -3.94 -12.61
N ASN A 78 0.76 -5.07 -12.41
CA ASN A 78 -0.69 -5.12 -12.26
C ASN A 78 -1.18 -4.64 -10.89
N ILE A 79 -0.26 -4.35 -9.97
CA ILE A 79 -0.60 -3.82 -8.66
C ILE A 79 -0.26 -2.35 -8.62
N THR A 80 -1.20 -1.53 -8.12
CA THR A 80 -0.97 -0.10 -7.99
C THR A 80 -0.07 0.15 -6.78
N VAL A 81 0.92 1.02 -6.96
CA VAL A 81 1.87 1.33 -5.90
C VAL A 81 1.92 2.83 -5.66
N LEU A 82 1.76 3.21 -4.41
CA LEU A 82 1.84 4.60 -3.98
C LEU A 82 3.01 4.75 -3.01
N LYS A 83 3.74 5.84 -3.17
CA LYS A 83 4.81 6.19 -2.23
C LYS A 83 4.35 7.36 -1.38
N VAL A 84 4.56 7.25 -0.07
CA VAL A 84 4.27 8.33 0.86
C VAL A 84 5.51 8.62 1.70
N GLU A 85 5.57 9.80 2.28
CA GLU A 85 6.71 10.17 3.11
C GLU A 85 6.71 9.43 4.43
N SER A 86 5.53 9.20 4.98
CA SER A 86 5.39 8.47 6.23
C SER A 86 4.07 7.74 6.22
N ALA A 87 4.14 6.43 6.37
CA ALA A 87 2.95 5.59 6.43
C ALA A 87 2.39 5.53 7.85
N ARG A 88 2.63 6.53 8.64
CA ARG A 88 2.09 6.58 9.98
C ARG A 88 0.64 7.00 9.98
N LEU A 89 -0.14 6.29 10.74
CA LEU A 89 -1.48 6.73 11.06
C LEU A 89 -1.41 7.65 12.25
N SER A 90 -0.61 8.65 12.19
CA SER A 90 -0.70 9.58 13.27
C SER A 90 -1.89 10.44 12.94
N GLY A 91 -2.84 10.48 13.74
CA GLY A 91 -3.90 11.43 13.58
C GLY A 91 -3.40 12.85 13.73
N GLY A 92 -2.20 13.05 13.50
CA GLY A 92 -1.71 14.39 13.62
C GLY A 92 -0.49 14.55 12.86
#